data_920cd91c8df9b474a46aa79cac4e6868
#
_entry.id   920cd91c8df9b474a46aa79cac4e6868
#
_cell.length_a   1.000
_cell.length_b   1.000
_cell.length_c   1.000
_cell.angle_alpha   90.00
_cell.angle_beta   90.00
_cell.angle_gamma   90.00
#
_symmetry.space_group_name_H-M   'P 1'
#
loop_
_entity.id
_entity.type
_entity.pdbx_description
1 polymer ?
#
loop_
_entity_poly.entity_id
_entity_poly.type
_entity_poly.pdbx_seq_one_letter_code
_entity_poly.pdbx_strand_id
1 'polypeptide(L)'
;MKQERLNQEPAWSHPLAVADLPPEGAALKLVAGEKERAALARHVGVLAVPALAAKVKVTPDGKGGVAVDGDLVATVRQTCVVSLEPFDNAVNEHIALRFLPESAAGFAAEDDGDERDPADVIRGGVVDLGMLVAEFLALGIDPYPRRPGAVFVPPDAAAAHEVSSPFAALAKLKQKGRQGD
;
A
#
# COMPACT_ATOMS: atom_id res chain seq x y z
N MET A 1 3.91 -0.73 -24.63
CA MET A 1 4.31 -0.67 -23.22
C MET A 1 3.15 -0.78 -22.19
N LYS A 2 1.94 -1.19 -22.59
CA LYS A 2 0.76 -1.27 -21.67
C LYS A 2 0.28 -2.69 -21.38
N GLN A 3 0.85 -3.70 -22.01
CA GLN A 3 0.43 -5.12 -21.91
C GLN A 3 1.32 -5.98 -21.01
N GLU A 4 2.49 -5.50 -20.58
CA GLU A 4 3.41 -6.30 -19.74
C GLU A 4 3.03 -6.37 -18.26
N ARG A 5 2.11 -5.52 -17.78
CA ARG A 5 1.67 -5.52 -16.36
C ARG A 5 0.61 -6.56 -16.03
N LEU A 6 0.01 -7.20 -17.01
CA LEU A 6 -1.09 -8.16 -16.82
C LEU A 6 -0.64 -9.60 -16.54
N ASN A 7 0.67 -9.87 -16.57
CA ASN A 7 1.20 -11.23 -16.43
C ASN A 7 2.24 -11.38 -15.30
N GLN A 8 2.27 -10.47 -14.31
CA GLN A 8 3.09 -10.68 -13.12
C GLN A 8 2.33 -11.58 -12.16
N GLU A 9 2.96 -12.70 -11.79
CA GLU A 9 2.47 -13.51 -10.67
C GLU A 9 2.24 -12.63 -9.45
N PRO A 10 1.11 -12.80 -8.73
CA PRO A 10 0.83 -11.99 -7.54
C PRO A 10 1.94 -12.18 -6.51
N ALA A 11 2.33 -11.11 -5.84
CA ALA A 11 3.36 -11.16 -4.80
C ALA A 11 3.01 -12.12 -3.66
N TRP A 12 1.72 -12.31 -3.44
CA TRP A 12 1.15 -13.30 -2.56
C TRP A 12 -0.23 -13.68 -3.07
N SER A 13 -0.55 -14.98 -3.11
CA SER A 13 -1.83 -15.49 -3.56
C SER A 13 -2.39 -16.47 -2.55
N HIS A 14 -3.66 -16.30 -2.20
CA HIS A 14 -4.43 -17.21 -1.37
C HIS A 14 -5.88 -17.26 -1.89
N PRO A 15 -6.10 -17.99 -3.00
CA PRO A 15 -7.40 -18.03 -3.65
C PRO A 15 -8.42 -18.79 -2.80
N LEU A 16 -9.61 -18.22 -2.67
CA LEU A 16 -10.76 -18.77 -2.00
C LEU A 16 -11.92 -18.88 -3.00
N ALA A 17 -12.38 -20.08 -3.28
CA ALA A 17 -13.56 -20.28 -4.09
C ALA A 17 -14.82 -19.94 -3.26
N VAL A 18 -15.65 -19.06 -3.77
CA VAL A 18 -16.87 -18.61 -3.08
C VAL A 18 -17.86 -19.77 -2.90
N ALA A 19 -17.87 -20.72 -3.84
CA ALA A 19 -18.71 -21.91 -3.79
C ALA A 19 -18.37 -22.88 -2.64
N ASP A 20 -17.14 -22.80 -2.10
CA ASP A 20 -16.67 -23.66 -1.00
C ASP A 20 -16.93 -23.02 0.38
N LEU A 21 -17.48 -21.80 0.42
CA LEU A 21 -17.78 -21.14 1.68
C LEU A 21 -19.04 -21.73 2.33
N PRO A 22 -18.99 -22.06 3.63
CA PRO A 22 -20.18 -22.45 4.37
C PRO A 22 -21.10 -21.21 4.55
N PRO A 23 -22.42 -21.42 4.75
CA PRO A 23 -23.38 -20.32 4.91
C PRO A 23 -23.05 -19.34 6.04
N GLU A 24 -22.43 -19.83 7.11
CA GLU A 24 -21.96 -19.02 8.26
C GLU A 24 -20.67 -18.25 7.97
N GLY A 25 -20.05 -18.48 6.82
CA GLY A 25 -18.76 -17.92 6.45
C GLY A 25 -17.58 -18.70 7.04
N ALA A 26 -16.38 -18.23 6.76
CA ALA A 26 -15.13 -18.82 7.24
C ALA A 26 -14.21 -17.75 7.85
N ALA A 27 -13.57 -18.10 8.95
CA ALA A 27 -12.50 -17.30 9.55
C ALA A 27 -11.14 -17.89 9.15
N LEU A 28 -10.29 -17.09 8.55
CA LEU A 28 -8.98 -17.51 8.06
C LEU A 28 -7.88 -16.69 8.74
N LYS A 29 -6.76 -17.38 9.01
CA LYS A 29 -5.52 -16.75 9.45
C LYS A 29 -4.49 -16.93 8.35
N LEU A 30 -4.07 -15.85 7.74
CA LEU A 30 -3.06 -15.79 6.70
C LEU A 30 -1.75 -15.34 7.32
N VAL A 31 -0.66 -16.04 7.05
CA VAL A 31 0.69 -15.68 7.52
C VAL A 31 1.63 -15.80 6.34
N ALA A 32 2.24 -14.69 5.95
CA ALA A 32 3.16 -14.68 4.82
C ALA A 32 4.48 -15.40 5.18
N GLY A 33 4.85 -16.41 4.38
CA GLY A 33 6.11 -17.09 4.46
C GLY A 33 7.28 -16.21 4.00
N GLU A 34 8.51 -16.71 4.13
CA GLU A 34 9.72 -15.93 3.80
C GLU A 34 9.75 -15.48 2.33
N LYS A 35 9.41 -16.40 1.40
CA LYS A 35 9.39 -16.10 -0.04
C LYS A 35 8.32 -15.06 -0.38
N GLU A 36 7.16 -15.17 0.23
CA GLU A 36 6.03 -14.24 0.05
C GLU A 36 6.38 -12.87 0.60
N ARG A 37 6.96 -12.77 1.80
CA ARG A 37 7.43 -11.50 2.37
C ARG A 37 8.48 -10.82 1.50
N ALA A 38 9.42 -11.59 0.92
CA ALA A 38 10.40 -11.04 -0.01
C ALA A 38 9.76 -10.55 -1.31
N ALA A 39 8.73 -11.22 -1.82
CA ALA A 39 7.96 -10.78 -2.99
C ALA A 39 7.14 -9.52 -2.67
N LEU A 40 6.48 -9.50 -1.52
CA LEU A 40 5.71 -8.34 -1.03
C LEU A 40 6.61 -7.11 -0.86
N ALA A 41 7.80 -7.25 -0.27
CA ALA A 41 8.73 -6.13 -0.09
C ALA A 41 9.08 -5.46 -1.44
N ARG A 42 9.32 -6.27 -2.47
CA ARG A 42 9.56 -5.75 -3.84
C ARG A 42 8.31 -5.10 -4.44
N HIS A 43 7.15 -5.71 -4.20
CA HIS A 43 5.87 -5.23 -4.74
C HIS A 43 5.49 -3.86 -4.18
N VAL A 44 5.60 -3.68 -2.86
CA VAL A 44 5.25 -2.43 -2.18
C VAL A 44 6.41 -1.43 -2.08
N GLY A 45 7.61 -1.77 -2.57
CA GLY A 45 8.75 -0.86 -2.65
C GLY A 45 9.43 -0.55 -1.31
N VAL A 46 9.42 -1.49 -0.35
CA VAL A 46 10.12 -1.35 0.93
C VAL A 46 11.38 -2.19 0.99
N LEU A 47 12.28 -1.93 1.94
CA LEU A 47 13.53 -2.68 2.10
C LEU A 47 13.29 -4.15 2.48
N ALA A 48 12.31 -4.41 3.35
CA ALA A 48 11.92 -5.74 3.79
C ALA A 48 10.52 -5.72 4.41
N VAL A 49 9.89 -6.91 4.48
CA VAL A 49 8.70 -7.18 5.30
C VAL A 49 9.06 -8.27 6.32
N PRO A 50 9.59 -7.91 7.50
CA PRO A 50 9.98 -8.86 8.54
C PRO A 50 8.84 -9.77 9.00
N ALA A 51 7.63 -9.25 9.10
CA ALA A 51 6.45 -9.99 9.51
C ALA A 51 5.20 -9.48 8.79
N LEU A 52 4.28 -10.39 8.46
CA LEU A 52 2.93 -10.06 7.98
C LEU A 52 1.97 -11.19 8.34
N ALA A 53 0.88 -10.83 8.97
CA ALA A 53 -0.23 -11.72 9.25
C ALA A 53 -1.56 -10.96 9.10
N ALA A 54 -2.58 -11.66 8.63
CA ALA A 54 -3.95 -11.15 8.60
C ALA A 54 -4.90 -12.18 9.22
N LYS A 55 -5.95 -11.69 9.87
CA LYS A 55 -7.09 -12.49 10.32
C LYS A 55 -8.32 -11.93 9.67
N VAL A 56 -8.92 -12.68 8.79
CA VAL A 56 -10.08 -12.25 8.03
C VAL A 56 -11.24 -13.22 8.22
N LYS A 57 -12.45 -12.68 8.25
CA LYS A 57 -13.69 -13.42 8.17
C LYS A 57 -14.32 -13.14 6.80
N VAL A 58 -14.62 -14.20 6.06
CA VAL A 58 -15.31 -14.12 4.77
C VAL A 58 -16.72 -14.64 4.96
N THR A 59 -17.71 -13.80 4.67
CA THR A 59 -19.13 -14.13 4.91
C THR A 59 -19.91 -14.00 3.58
N PRO A 60 -20.60 -15.06 3.12
CA PRO A 60 -21.44 -14.95 1.92
C PRO A 60 -22.66 -14.05 2.20
N ASP A 61 -23.08 -13.28 1.18
CA ASP A 61 -24.22 -12.37 1.26
C ASP A 61 -25.58 -13.03 0.85
N GLY A 62 -25.54 -14.30 0.51
CA GLY A 62 -26.71 -15.06 0.04
C GLY A 62 -27.17 -14.72 -1.39
N LYS A 63 -26.48 -13.80 -2.09
CA LYS A 63 -26.77 -13.38 -3.48
C LYS A 63 -25.61 -13.69 -4.44
N GLY A 64 -24.65 -14.50 -3.98
CA GLY A 64 -23.45 -14.87 -4.72
C GLY A 64 -22.26 -13.94 -4.52
N GLY A 65 -22.42 -12.90 -3.73
CA GLY A 65 -21.34 -12.04 -3.25
C GLY A 65 -20.79 -12.48 -1.90
N VAL A 66 -19.72 -11.82 -1.47
CA VAL A 66 -19.11 -12.04 -0.15
C VAL A 66 -18.67 -10.72 0.48
N ALA A 67 -18.70 -10.67 1.80
CA ALA A 67 -18.05 -9.63 2.58
C ALA A 67 -16.78 -10.21 3.22
N VAL A 68 -15.68 -9.44 3.18
CA VAL A 68 -14.42 -9.74 3.84
C VAL A 68 -14.19 -8.68 4.89
N ASP A 69 -14.04 -9.09 6.14
CA ASP A 69 -13.81 -8.23 7.29
C ASP A 69 -12.67 -8.80 8.12
N GLY A 70 -11.76 -7.95 8.62
CA GLY A 70 -10.64 -8.43 9.42
C GLY A 70 -9.54 -7.41 9.62
N ASP A 71 -8.41 -7.89 10.13
CA ASP A 71 -7.27 -7.05 10.48
C ASP A 71 -5.98 -7.60 9.89
N LEU A 72 -5.15 -6.69 9.38
CA LEU A 72 -3.79 -6.90 8.94
C LEU A 72 -2.82 -6.30 9.96
N VAL A 73 -1.81 -7.07 10.32
CA VAL A 73 -0.67 -6.61 11.13
C VAL A 73 0.62 -6.95 10.41
N ALA A 74 1.46 -5.97 10.17
CA ALA A 74 2.75 -6.17 9.53
C ALA A 74 3.84 -5.32 10.17
N THR A 75 5.09 -5.76 9.99
CA THR A 75 6.29 -4.94 10.20
C THR A 75 6.96 -4.75 8.86
N VAL A 76 7.23 -3.51 8.50
CA VAL A 76 7.93 -3.14 7.28
C VAL A 76 9.21 -2.41 7.60
N ARG A 77 10.29 -2.69 6.85
CA ARG A 77 11.55 -1.96 6.97
C ARG A 77 11.63 -0.91 5.90
N GLN A 78 11.72 0.35 6.32
CA GLN A 78 11.76 1.52 5.46
C GLN A 78 12.99 2.38 5.76
N THR A 79 13.35 3.29 4.85
CA THR A 79 14.40 4.28 5.09
C THR A 79 13.77 5.55 5.63
N CYS A 80 14.22 6.02 6.78
CA CYS A 80 13.77 7.30 7.36
C CYS A 80 14.10 8.45 6.41
N VAL A 81 13.10 9.29 6.06
CA VAL A 81 13.33 10.44 5.16
C VAL A 81 14.15 11.56 5.77
N VAL A 82 14.39 11.53 7.09
CA VAL A 82 15.16 12.54 7.83
C VAL A 82 16.59 12.09 8.06
N SER A 83 16.77 10.88 8.64
CA SER A 83 18.11 10.39 9.01
C SER A 83 18.75 9.52 7.91
N LEU A 84 17.98 9.13 6.89
CA LEU A 84 18.36 8.20 5.82
C LEU A 84 18.79 6.80 6.32
N GLU A 85 18.47 6.48 7.56
CA GLU A 85 18.75 5.18 8.16
C GLU A 85 17.55 4.25 8.04
N PRO A 86 17.79 2.93 7.85
CA PRO A 86 16.72 1.94 7.88
C PRO A 86 16.14 1.79 9.30
N PHE A 87 14.82 1.61 9.38
CA PHE A 87 14.12 1.32 10.63
C PHE A 87 12.88 0.45 10.36
N ASP A 88 12.42 -0.25 11.37
CA ASP A 88 11.21 -1.05 11.30
C ASP A 88 10.00 -0.21 11.73
N ASN A 89 8.96 -0.22 10.90
CA ASN A 89 7.69 0.47 11.12
C ASN A 89 6.55 -0.54 11.19
N ALA A 90 5.59 -0.32 12.08
CA ALA A 90 4.39 -1.16 12.19
C ALA A 90 3.32 -0.65 11.23
N VAL A 91 2.64 -1.59 10.58
CA VAL A 91 1.44 -1.35 9.75
C VAL A 91 0.30 -2.15 10.35
N ASN A 92 -0.81 -1.48 10.65
CA ASN A 92 -2.02 -2.09 11.17
C ASN A 92 -3.19 -1.53 10.38
N GLU A 93 -3.85 -2.38 9.59
CA GLU A 93 -4.96 -1.97 8.73
C GLU A 93 -6.17 -2.84 8.98
N HIS A 94 -7.33 -2.21 8.95
CA HIS A 94 -8.61 -2.89 8.98
C HIS A 94 -9.10 -3.14 7.56
N ILE A 95 -9.39 -4.40 7.25
CA ILE A 95 -9.88 -4.83 5.95
C ILE A 95 -11.41 -4.92 6.04
N ALA A 96 -12.11 -4.12 5.24
CA ALA A 96 -13.57 -4.18 5.14
C ALA A 96 -13.96 -3.97 3.68
N LEU A 97 -14.19 -5.07 2.95
CA LEU A 97 -14.54 -5.03 1.53
C LEU A 97 -15.73 -5.94 1.23
N ARG A 98 -16.46 -5.57 0.17
CA ARG A 98 -17.54 -6.37 -0.40
C ARG A 98 -17.20 -6.74 -1.83
N PHE A 99 -17.49 -7.98 -2.19
CA PHE A 99 -17.33 -8.50 -3.53
C PHE A 99 -18.69 -8.93 -4.05
N LEU A 100 -19.02 -8.50 -5.26
CA LEU A 100 -20.27 -8.90 -5.94
C LEU A 100 -19.98 -9.88 -7.07
N PRO A 101 -20.91 -10.79 -7.36
CA PRO A 101 -20.77 -11.66 -8.52
C PRO A 101 -20.79 -10.83 -9.82
N GLU A 102 -20.09 -11.31 -10.84
CA GLU A 102 -19.99 -10.62 -12.14
C GLU A 102 -21.35 -10.30 -12.76
N SER A 103 -22.35 -11.14 -12.52
CA SER A 103 -23.74 -10.92 -12.94
C SER A 103 -24.43 -9.73 -12.26
N ALA A 104 -23.96 -9.28 -11.11
CA ALA A 104 -24.51 -8.16 -10.36
C ALA A 104 -23.70 -6.85 -10.55
N ALA A 105 -22.51 -6.92 -11.14
CA ALA A 105 -21.62 -5.76 -11.30
C ALA A 105 -22.22 -4.62 -12.13
N GLY A 106 -23.13 -4.92 -13.06
CA GLY A 106 -23.81 -3.91 -13.88
C GLY A 106 -24.92 -3.14 -13.16
N PHE A 107 -25.41 -3.64 -12.04
CA PHE A 107 -26.53 -3.05 -11.27
C PHE A 107 -26.05 -2.27 -10.04
N ALA A 108 -24.84 -2.49 -9.59
CA ALA A 108 -24.28 -1.84 -8.41
C ALA A 108 -23.93 -0.35 -8.62
N ALA A 109 -23.92 0.13 -9.86
CA ALA A 109 -23.61 1.52 -10.20
C ALA A 109 -24.82 2.48 -10.15
N GLU A 110 -26.06 1.97 -10.01
CA GLU A 110 -27.27 2.81 -10.17
C GLU A 110 -28.16 2.89 -8.93
N ASP A 111 -27.94 2.11 -7.88
CA ASP A 111 -28.88 2.10 -6.74
C ASP A 111 -28.14 1.88 -5.43
N ASP A 112 -27.87 2.93 -4.76
CA ASP A 112 -27.97 3.13 -3.33
C ASP A 112 -27.25 4.42 -2.97
N GLY A 113 -27.99 5.44 -2.53
CA GLY A 113 -27.46 6.63 -1.87
C GLY A 113 -26.82 6.30 -0.51
N ASP A 114 -26.21 5.14 -0.41
CA ASP A 114 -25.42 4.65 0.69
C ASP A 114 -23.95 4.94 0.39
N GLU A 115 -23.30 5.73 1.24
CA GLU A 115 -21.89 6.15 1.16
C GLU A 115 -20.90 4.96 1.33
N ARG A 116 -21.31 3.74 0.98
CA ARG A 116 -20.43 2.56 1.05
C ARG A 116 -19.51 2.54 -0.16
N ASP A 117 -18.26 2.19 0.09
CA ASP A 117 -17.27 1.98 -0.97
C ASP A 117 -17.80 1.03 -2.05
N PRO A 118 -17.52 1.31 -3.34
CA PRO A 118 -17.95 0.47 -4.44
C PRO A 118 -17.44 -0.95 -4.25
N ALA A 119 -18.32 -1.92 -4.42
CA ALA A 119 -17.97 -3.32 -4.25
C ALA A 119 -17.10 -3.81 -5.42
N ASP A 120 -16.09 -4.60 -5.12
CA ASP A 120 -15.27 -5.28 -6.13
C ASP A 120 -16.03 -6.43 -6.78
N VAL A 121 -15.56 -6.86 -7.96
CA VAL A 121 -16.19 -7.90 -8.75
C VAL A 121 -15.47 -9.24 -8.59
N ILE A 122 -16.22 -10.28 -8.20
CA ILE A 122 -15.71 -11.66 -8.16
C ILE A 122 -15.53 -12.17 -9.59
N ARG A 123 -14.30 -12.45 -9.98
CA ARG A 123 -13.99 -13.01 -11.29
C ARG A 123 -13.76 -14.51 -11.19
N GLY A 124 -14.45 -15.28 -12.04
CA GLY A 124 -14.31 -16.73 -12.04
C GLY A 124 -14.74 -17.42 -10.74
N GLY A 125 -15.55 -16.78 -9.89
CA GLY A 125 -16.02 -17.36 -8.63
C GLY A 125 -14.96 -17.45 -7.53
N VAL A 126 -13.82 -16.74 -7.65
CA VAL A 126 -12.69 -16.78 -6.72
C VAL A 126 -12.38 -15.40 -6.20
N VAL A 127 -12.11 -15.29 -4.90
CA VAL A 127 -11.52 -14.11 -4.25
C VAL A 127 -10.12 -14.46 -3.78
N ASP A 128 -9.11 -13.71 -4.21
CA ASP A 128 -7.73 -13.91 -3.77
C ASP A 128 -7.43 -13.07 -2.53
N LEU A 129 -7.48 -13.71 -1.37
CA LEU A 129 -7.24 -13.06 -0.08
C LEU A 129 -5.78 -12.64 0.09
N GLY A 130 -4.82 -13.28 -0.57
CA GLY A 130 -3.42 -12.90 -0.53
C GLY A 130 -3.18 -11.58 -1.27
N MET A 131 -3.79 -11.42 -2.45
CA MET A 131 -3.77 -10.15 -3.20
C MET A 131 -4.43 -9.02 -2.39
N LEU A 132 -5.60 -9.28 -1.82
CA LEU A 132 -6.31 -8.32 -0.98
C LEU A 132 -5.44 -7.82 0.18
N VAL A 133 -4.81 -8.72 0.92
CA VAL A 133 -3.91 -8.36 2.03
C VAL A 133 -2.70 -7.58 1.54
N ALA A 134 -2.17 -7.90 0.34
CA ALA A 134 -1.05 -7.16 -0.26
C ALA A 134 -1.45 -5.71 -0.62
N GLU A 135 -2.67 -5.49 -1.10
CA GLU A 135 -3.22 -4.17 -1.41
C GLU A 135 -3.37 -3.33 -0.14
N PHE A 136 -3.96 -3.89 0.92
CA PHE A 136 -4.08 -3.21 2.22
C PHE A 136 -2.72 -2.94 2.86
N LEU A 137 -1.74 -3.85 2.72
CA LEU A 137 -0.37 -3.55 3.13
C LEU A 137 0.18 -2.33 2.40
N ALA A 138 -0.02 -2.24 1.08
CA ALA A 138 0.47 -1.10 0.29
C ALA A 138 -0.20 0.23 0.70
N LEU A 139 -1.50 0.20 1.03
CA LEU A 139 -2.25 1.37 1.49
C LEU A 139 -1.79 1.84 2.88
N GLY A 140 -1.45 0.92 3.78
CA GLY A 140 -1.00 1.23 5.14
C GLY A 140 0.46 1.68 5.24
N ILE A 141 1.25 1.62 4.16
CA ILE A 141 2.65 2.04 4.18
C ILE A 141 2.74 3.58 4.15
N ASP A 142 3.44 4.15 5.16
CA ASP A 142 3.75 5.57 5.16
C ASP A 142 4.71 5.90 3.99
N PRO A 143 4.31 6.79 3.05
CA PRO A 143 5.16 7.20 1.94
C PRO A 143 6.32 8.11 2.36
N TYR A 144 6.26 8.70 3.57
CA TYR A 144 7.31 9.59 4.13
C TYR A 144 7.75 9.15 5.52
N PRO A 145 8.25 7.90 5.67
CA PRO A 145 8.49 7.30 6.97
C PRO A 145 9.55 8.05 7.77
N ARG A 146 9.24 8.34 9.03
CA ARG A 146 10.14 9.00 9.96
C ARG A 146 10.37 8.13 11.18
N ARG A 147 11.64 7.81 11.45
CA ARG A 147 12.00 7.12 12.67
C ARG A 147 11.63 8.00 13.88
N PRO A 148 11.02 7.46 14.93
CA PRO A 148 10.77 8.19 16.16
C PRO A 148 12.05 8.86 16.67
N GLY A 149 11.97 10.15 17.00
CA GLY A 149 13.11 10.95 17.48
C GLY A 149 14.10 11.40 16.39
N ALA A 150 13.85 11.13 15.11
CA ALA A 150 14.70 11.67 14.05
C ALA A 150 14.55 13.20 13.95
N VAL A 151 15.69 13.89 14.08
CA VAL A 151 15.78 15.35 13.96
C VAL A 151 16.65 15.67 12.76
N PHE A 152 16.20 16.57 11.91
CA PHE A 152 17.02 17.10 10.83
C PHE A 152 18.08 18.04 11.42
N VAL A 153 19.34 17.69 11.21
CA VAL A 153 20.47 18.59 11.52
C VAL A 153 20.94 19.19 10.19
N PRO A 154 20.70 20.49 9.95
CA PRO A 154 21.18 21.12 8.72
C PRO A 154 22.72 21.03 8.66
N PRO A 155 23.29 20.78 7.47
CA PRO A 155 24.75 20.88 7.30
C PRO A 155 25.20 22.29 7.70
N ASP A 156 26.35 22.37 8.40
CA ASP A 156 26.88 23.64 8.87
C ASP A 156 26.95 24.64 7.72
N ALA A 157 26.29 25.79 7.88
CA ALA A 157 26.27 26.84 6.85
C ALA A 157 27.68 27.34 6.48
N ALA A 158 28.66 27.14 7.37
CA ALA A 158 30.08 27.45 7.12
C ALA A 158 30.73 26.50 6.12
N ALA A 159 30.33 25.24 6.07
CA ALA A 159 30.85 24.27 5.09
C ALA A 159 30.19 24.43 3.69
N ALA A 160 29.01 25.07 3.62
CA ALA A 160 28.29 25.29 2.38
C ALA A 160 28.85 26.45 1.52
N HIS A 161 29.72 27.30 2.06
CA HIS A 161 30.27 28.47 1.34
C HIS A 161 31.40 28.15 0.35
N GLU A 162 31.99 26.95 0.38
CA GLU A 162 33.03 26.57 -0.60
C GLU A 162 32.50 25.88 -1.88
N VAL A 163 31.25 25.45 -1.88
CA VAL A 163 30.64 24.96 -3.10
C VAL A 163 30.06 26.16 -3.87
N SER A 164 30.83 26.69 -4.81
CA SER A 164 30.41 27.74 -5.75
C SER A 164 29.07 27.32 -6.38
N SER A 165 27.98 27.91 -5.88
CA SER A 165 26.65 27.66 -6.43
C SER A 165 26.67 27.97 -7.94
N PRO A 166 26.15 27.07 -8.82
CA PRO A 166 25.99 27.36 -10.24
C PRO A 166 25.22 28.67 -10.50
N PHE A 167 24.44 29.11 -9.50
CA PHE A 167 23.64 30.33 -9.56
C PHE A 167 24.34 31.56 -8.96
N ALA A 168 25.59 31.45 -8.48
CA ALA A 168 26.35 32.57 -7.95
C ALA A 168 26.51 33.69 -8.97
N ALA A 169 26.53 33.35 -10.30
CA ALA A 169 26.58 34.32 -11.38
C ALA A 169 25.33 35.22 -11.43
N LEU A 170 24.15 34.73 -10.97
CA LEU A 170 22.90 35.50 -10.96
C LEU A 170 22.92 36.61 -9.88
N ALA A 171 23.65 36.41 -8.80
CA ALA A 171 23.82 37.44 -7.76
C ALA A 171 24.50 38.69 -8.30
N LYS A 172 25.44 38.56 -9.26
CA LYS A 172 26.11 39.67 -9.95
C LYS A 172 25.16 40.45 -10.86
N LEU A 173 24.19 39.81 -11.48
CA LEU A 173 23.18 40.46 -12.32
C LEU A 173 22.22 41.31 -11.48
N LYS A 174 21.85 40.86 -10.30
CA LYS A 174 20.98 41.60 -9.37
C LYS A 174 21.62 42.89 -8.84
N GLN A 175 22.95 42.91 -8.69
CA GLN A 175 23.67 44.12 -8.26
C GLN A 175 23.79 45.16 -9.39
N LYS A 176 23.90 44.72 -10.66
CA LYS A 176 24.01 45.62 -11.82
C LYS A 176 22.71 46.34 -12.16
N GLY A 177 21.53 45.72 -11.83
CA GLY A 177 20.22 46.33 -12.03
C GLY A 177 19.86 47.41 -11.00
N ARG A 178 20.62 47.56 -9.90
CA ARG A 178 20.39 48.56 -8.85
C ARG A 178 21.21 49.85 -8.96
N GLN A 179 22.13 49.92 -9.92
CA GLN A 179 22.99 51.08 -10.18
C GLN A 179 22.59 51.87 -11.44
N GLY A 180 21.41 51.62 -11.98
CA GLY A 180 20.92 52.26 -13.21
C GLY A 180 19.58 53.00 -13.03
N ASP A 181 19.41 53.71 -11.92
CA ASP A 181 18.29 54.66 -11.74
C ASP A 181 18.80 55.92 -11.00
#